data_63638dfb7ca9aa5066151521076a40e4
#
_entry.id   63638dfb7ca9aa5066151521076a40e4
#
_cell.length_a   1.000
_cell.length_b   1.000
_cell.length_c   1.000
_cell.angle_alpha   90.00
_cell.angle_beta   90.00
_cell.angle_gamma   90.00
#
_symmetry.space_group_name_H-M   'P 1'
#
loop_
_entity.id
_entity.type
_entity.pdbx_description
1 polymer ?
#
loop_
_entity_poly.entity_id
_entity_poly.type
_entity_poly.pdbx_seq_one_letter_code
_entity_poly.pdbx_strand_id
1 'polypeptide(L)'
;DLMLQSISSYSFQAMAHLDFPRRYFDSWEIPEKTINSILELMIKKEILLEINTSSISNDCTEPLPSYNIIKKYIELGGKKVVLGSDAHNCSFLGNGYDCIRKNLPLELEIGYFKNREFVGINSNTFE
;
A
#
# COMPACT_ATOMS: atom_id res chain seq x y z
N ASP A 1 -19.57 1.37 7.08
CA ASP A 1 -18.50 1.03 6.14
C ASP A 1 -17.80 -0.27 6.58
N LEU A 2 -17.81 -1.30 5.71
CA LEU A 2 -17.28 -2.63 6.01
C LEU A 2 -15.75 -2.62 6.28
N MET A 3 -15.01 -1.75 5.61
CA MET A 3 -13.56 -1.60 5.86
C MET A 3 -13.29 -1.10 7.28
N LEU A 4 -13.99 -0.07 7.74
CA LEU A 4 -13.84 0.44 9.11
C LEU A 4 -14.23 -0.61 10.15
N GLN A 5 -15.28 -1.38 9.89
CA GLN A 5 -15.68 -2.51 10.75
C GLN A 5 -14.60 -3.58 10.78
N SER A 6 -14.05 -3.96 9.62
CA SER A 6 -12.97 -4.95 9.51
C SER A 6 -11.73 -4.50 10.29
N ILE A 7 -11.26 -3.29 10.07
CA ILE A 7 -10.11 -2.72 10.77
C ILE A 7 -10.37 -2.65 12.29
N SER A 8 -11.60 -2.33 12.70
CA SER A 8 -11.95 -2.25 14.12
C SER A 8 -12.00 -3.60 14.82
N SER A 9 -12.49 -4.63 14.11
CA SER A 9 -12.87 -5.92 14.70
C SER A 9 -11.76 -6.98 14.62
N TYR A 10 -10.81 -6.85 13.69
CA TYR A 10 -9.80 -7.87 13.42
C TYR A 10 -8.38 -7.36 13.67
N SER A 11 -7.46 -8.30 13.91
CA SER A 11 -6.05 -8.05 14.08
C SER A 11 -5.30 -8.62 12.87
N PHE A 12 -4.80 -7.73 12.00
CA PHE A 12 -3.95 -8.05 10.86
C PHE A 12 -2.88 -6.96 10.70
N GLN A 13 -1.80 -7.26 9.97
CA GLN A 13 -0.62 -6.40 9.92
C GLN A 13 -0.63 -5.42 8.76
N ALA A 14 -1.31 -5.73 7.66
CA ALA A 14 -1.35 -4.87 6.48
C ALA A 14 -2.73 -4.90 5.82
N MET A 15 -3.11 -3.77 5.23
CA MET A 15 -4.30 -3.62 4.39
C MET A 15 -3.86 -3.57 2.93
N ALA A 16 -4.32 -4.55 2.16
CA ALA A 16 -3.96 -4.70 0.76
C ALA A 16 -4.84 -3.82 -0.16
N HIS A 17 -4.23 -3.34 -1.27
CA HIS A 17 -4.89 -2.69 -2.43
C HIS A 17 -6.17 -1.92 -2.07
N LEU A 18 -6.07 -0.92 -1.20
CA LEU A 18 -7.18 -0.22 -0.53
C LEU A 18 -8.26 0.33 -1.49
N ASP A 19 -7.88 0.71 -2.71
CA ASP A 19 -8.76 1.20 -3.77
C ASP A 19 -8.92 0.21 -4.93
N PHE A 20 -8.88 -1.08 -4.64
CA PHE A 20 -8.94 -2.16 -5.63
C PHE A 20 -10.04 -2.04 -6.69
N PRO A 21 -11.27 -1.55 -6.39
CA PRO A 21 -12.30 -1.37 -7.41
C PRO A 21 -11.90 -0.44 -8.56
N ARG A 22 -10.94 0.48 -8.36
CA ARG A 22 -10.39 1.34 -9.41
C ARG A 22 -9.77 0.54 -10.58
N ARG A 23 -9.38 -0.71 -10.34
CA ARG A 23 -8.89 -1.62 -11.38
C ARG A 23 -9.93 -1.91 -12.47
N TYR A 24 -11.20 -1.83 -12.13
CA TYR A 24 -12.31 -2.20 -13.02
C TYR A 24 -13.23 -1.02 -13.37
N PHE A 25 -13.11 0.10 -12.65
CA PHE A 25 -13.98 1.25 -12.78
C PHE A 25 -13.15 2.52 -12.73
N ASP A 26 -12.87 3.11 -13.89
CA ASP A 26 -11.99 4.30 -14.04
C ASP A 26 -12.45 5.51 -13.21
N SER A 27 -13.76 5.65 -12.98
CA SER A 27 -14.34 6.75 -12.20
C SER A 27 -14.57 6.41 -10.72
N TRP A 28 -14.08 5.26 -10.25
CA TRP A 28 -14.31 4.87 -8.86
C TRP A 28 -13.37 5.61 -7.91
N GLU A 29 -13.97 6.25 -6.92
CA GLU A 29 -13.25 6.98 -5.87
C GLU A 29 -13.82 6.66 -4.49
N ILE A 30 -12.96 6.66 -3.48
CA ILE A 30 -13.39 6.63 -2.08
C ILE A 30 -13.67 8.08 -1.64
N PRO A 31 -14.83 8.39 -1.04
CA PRO A 31 -15.08 9.72 -0.49
C PRO A 31 -13.98 10.14 0.48
N GLU A 32 -13.53 11.39 0.38
CA GLU A 32 -12.37 11.89 1.13
C GLU A 32 -12.49 11.67 2.65
N LYS A 33 -13.65 11.94 3.21
CA LYS A 33 -13.90 11.70 4.64
C LYS A 33 -13.74 10.23 5.02
N THR A 34 -14.17 9.33 4.16
CA THR A 34 -14.10 7.87 4.39
C THR A 34 -12.65 7.40 4.34
N ILE A 35 -11.89 7.81 3.32
CA ILE A 35 -10.48 7.40 3.20
C ILE A 35 -9.64 7.95 4.37
N ASN A 36 -9.85 9.19 4.78
CA ASN A 36 -9.16 9.76 5.93
C ASN A 36 -9.44 8.95 7.20
N SER A 37 -10.70 8.62 7.48
CA SER A 37 -11.07 7.81 8.66
C SER A 37 -10.45 6.41 8.61
N ILE A 38 -10.36 5.78 7.43
CA ILE A 38 -9.71 4.48 7.25
C ILE A 38 -8.22 4.58 7.57
N LEU A 39 -7.52 5.55 6.96
CA LEU A 39 -6.08 5.72 7.13
C LEU A 39 -5.70 6.09 8.58
N GLU A 40 -6.44 6.98 9.22
CA GLU A 40 -6.26 7.35 10.63
C GLU A 40 -6.40 6.13 11.55
N LEU A 41 -7.44 5.30 11.32
CA LEU A 41 -7.66 4.10 12.11
C LEU A 41 -6.56 3.04 11.87
N MET A 42 -6.11 2.88 10.63
CA MET A 42 -4.98 1.99 10.29
C MET A 42 -3.71 2.43 11.04
N ILE A 43 -3.36 3.72 10.97
CA ILE A 43 -2.19 4.28 11.64
C ILE A 43 -2.29 4.08 13.15
N LYS A 44 -3.45 4.40 13.75
CA LYS A 44 -3.69 4.20 15.19
C LYS A 44 -3.52 2.75 15.64
N LYS A 45 -3.87 1.78 14.78
CA LYS A 45 -3.76 0.34 15.04
C LYS A 45 -2.45 -0.28 14.55
N GLU A 46 -1.53 0.53 14.04
CA GLU A 46 -0.27 0.07 13.45
C GLU A 46 -0.46 -0.92 12.29
N ILE A 47 -1.57 -0.80 11.56
CA ILE A 47 -1.83 -1.55 10.34
C ILE A 47 -1.18 -0.83 9.18
N LEU A 48 -0.26 -1.49 8.48
CA LEU A 48 0.49 -0.89 7.38
C LEU A 48 -0.33 -0.85 6.09
N LEU A 49 -0.04 0.14 5.26
CA LEU A 49 -0.56 0.21 3.91
C LEU A 49 0.27 -0.71 3.01
N GLU A 50 -0.38 -1.61 2.26
CA GLU A 50 0.24 -2.28 1.13
C GLU A 50 0.18 -1.37 -0.08
N ILE A 51 1.29 -1.26 -0.80
CA ILE A 51 1.37 -0.69 -2.14
C ILE A 51 1.43 -1.86 -3.12
N ASN A 52 0.31 -2.15 -3.75
CA ASN A 52 0.17 -3.25 -4.70
C ASN A 52 0.59 -2.78 -6.10
N THR A 53 1.52 -3.50 -6.69
CA THR A 53 2.12 -3.13 -7.98
C THR A 53 1.56 -3.91 -9.16
N SER A 54 0.53 -4.73 -8.96
CA SER A 54 -0.07 -5.54 -10.04
C SER A 54 -0.71 -4.72 -11.16
N SER A 55 -1.01 -3.43 -10.92
CA SER A 55 -1.49 -2.48 -11.91
C SER A 55 -0.37 -1.79 -12.70
N ILE A 56 0.89 -1.94 -12.27
CA ILE A 56 2.03 -1.28 -12.89
C ILE A 56 2.39 -1.98 -14.20
N SER A 57 2.33 -1.22 -15.30
CA SER A 57 2.86 -1.60 -16.62
C SER A 57 4.27 -1.03 -16.84
N ASN A 58 4.85 -1.30 -18.00
CA ASN A 58 6.16 -0.76 -18.41
C ASN A 58 6.23 0.78 -18.38
N ASP A 59 5.09 1.47 -18.46
CA ASP A 59 4.99 2.94 -18.42
C ASP A 59 4.91 3.52 -17.01
N CYS A 60 5.19 2.72 -15.98
CA CYS A 60 5.12 3.14 -14.59
C CYS A 60 3.78 3.80 -14.21
N THR A 61 2.70 3.16 -14.57
CA THR A 61 1.35 3.59 -14.20
C THR A 61 1.15 3.57 -12.68
N GLU A 62 -0.02 3.99 -12.24
CA GLU A 62 -0.31 4.17 -10.82
C GLU A 62 -0.54 2.84 -10.10
N PRO A 63 -0.02 2.65 -8.86
CA PRO A 63 -0.26 1.46 -8.05
C PRO A 63 -1.67 1.44 -7.45
N LEU A 64 -1.96 0.42 -6.67
CA LEU A 64 -3.12 0.33 -5.78
C LEU A 64 -2.62 0.30 -4.31
N PRO A 65 -2.95 1.27 -3.48
CA PRO A 65 -3.78 2.44 -3.80
C PRO A 65 -3.04 3.50 -4.62
N SER A 66 -3.82 4.47 -5.11
CA SER A 66 -3.35 5.61 -5.88
C SER A 66 -2.29 6.44 -5.14
N TYR A 67 -1.43 7.16 -5.87
CA TYR A 67 -0.46 8.08 -5.26
C TYR A 67 -1.12 9.14 -4.37
N ASN A 68 -2.34 9.55 -4.68
CA ASN A 68 -3.10 10.47 -3.82
C ASN A 68 -3.40 9.87 -2.45
N ILE A 69 -3.79 8.60 -2.39
CA ILE A 69 -4.04 7.90 -1.12
C ILE A 69 -2.74 7.67 -0.36
N ILE A 70 -1.67 7.29 -1.05
CA ILE A 70 -0.34 7.14 -0.44
C ILE A 70 0.13 8.45 0.18
N LYS A 71 -0.04 9.57 -0.54
CA LYS A 71 0.28 10.91 -0.02
C LYS A 71 -0.52 11.25 1.23
N LYS A 72 -1.84 11.02 1.23
CA LYS A 72 -2.69 11.21 2.41
C LYS A 72 -2.23 10.35 3.60
N TYR A 73 -1.85 9.10 3.35
CA TYR A 73 -1.33 8.21 4.40
C TYR A 73 -0.08 8.80 5.07
N ILE A 74 0.85 9.34 4.28
CA ILE A 74 2.06 10.00 4.79
C ILE A 74 1.70 11.29 5.55
N GLU A 75 0.83 12.13 5.01
CA GLU A 75 0.38 13.39 5.65
C GLU A 75 -0.29 13.14 7.01
N LEU A 76 -1.00 12.02 7.15
CA LEU A 76 -1.64 11.59 8.41
C LEU A 76 -0.66 10.92 9.39
N GLY A 77 0.61 10.76 9.03
CA GLY A 77 1.67 10.22 9.89
C GLY A 77 2.06 8.78 9.61
N GLY A 78 1.58 8.18 8.52
CA GLY A 78 2.03 6.87 8.05
C GLY A 78 3.50 6.91 7.63
N LYS A 79 4.31 5.97 8.13
CA LYS A 79 5.77 5.95 7.89
C LYS A 79 6.27 4.65 7.28
N LYS A 80 5.47 3.60 7.34
CA LYS A 80 5.87 2.24 6.93
C LYS A 80 4.86 1.67 5.96
N VAL A 81 5.36 1.01 4.92
CA VAL A 81 4.53 0.32 3.92
C VAL A 81 5.14 -1.03 3.57
N VAL A 82 4.33 -1.90 3.00
CA VAL A 82 4.78 -3.12 2.36
C VAL A 82 4.49 -3.06 0.87
N LEU A 83 5.32 -3.73 0.05
CA LEU A 83 5.05 -3.88 -1.38
C LEU A 83 4.46 -5.26 -1.64
N GLY A 84 3.44 -5.30 -2.52
CA GLY A 84 2.85 -6.54 -3.01
C GLY A 84 2.79 -6.54 -4.54
N SER A 85 3.35 -7.55 -5.20
CA SER A 85 3.21 -7.69 -6.66
C SER A 85 1.92 -8.38 -7.08
N ASP A 86 1.22 -9.02 -6.13
CA ASP A 86 0.01 -9.81 -6.40
C ASP A 86 0.22 -10.82 -7.54
N ALA A 87 1.42 -11.41 -7.57
CA ALA A 87 1.87 -12.27 -8.65
C ALA A 87 1.16 -13.62 -8.62
N HIS A 88 0.50 -13.97 -9.72
CA HIS A 88 -0.18 -15.25 -9.93
C HIS A 88 0.68 -16.25 -10.71
N ASN A 89 1.87 -15.83 -11.16
CA ASN A 89 2.92 -16.70 -11.69
C ASN A 89 4.31 -16.10 -11.42
N CYS A 90 5.36 -16.92 -11.58
CA CYS A 90 6.73 -16.54 -11.23
C CYS A 90 7.27 -15.35 -12.00
N SER A 91 6.83 -15.10 -13.24
CA SER A 91 7.32 -14.00 -14.08
C SER A 91 6.87 -12.62 -13.61
N PHE A 92 5.85 -12.55 -12.75
CA PHE A 92 5.34 -11.29 -12.17
C PHE A 92 5.81 -11.03 -10.74
N LEU A 93 6.64 -11.90 -10.16
CA LEU A 93 7.21 -11.66 -8.84
C LEU A 93 8.05 -10.38 -8.84
N GLY A 94 7.71 -9.44 -7.94
CA GLY A 94 8.39 -8.15 -7.84
C GLY A 94 8.14 -7.18 -9.00
N ASN A 95 7.21 -7.50 -9.91
CA ASN A 95 6.87 -6.59 -11.01
C ASN A 95 6.49 -5.21 -10.49
N GLY A 96 7.05 -4.15 -11.10
CA GLY A 96 6.78 -2.76 -10.75
C GLY A 96 7.48 -2.24 -9.49
N TYR A 97 8.24 -3.06 -8.75
CA TYR A 97 8.92 -2.62 -7.52
C TYR A 97 9.92 -1.48 -7.77
N ASP A 98 10.73 -1.58 -8.81
CA ASP A 98 11.72 -0.54 -9.17
C ASP A 98 11.06 0.78 -9.56
N CYS A 99 9.93 0.69 -10.25
CA CYS A 99 9.14 1.86 -10.62
C CYS A 99 8.59 2.56 -9.38
N ILE A 100 7.92 1.82 -8.51
CA ILE A 100 7.34 2.36 -7.28
C ILE A 100 8.42 2.97 -6.40
N ARG A 101 9.53 2.28 -6.21
CA ARG A 101 10.62 2.74 -5.37
C ARG A 101 11.21 4.09 -5.81
N LYS A 102 11.26 4.36 -7.11
CA LYS A 102 11.71 5.65 -7.66
C LYS A 102 10.72 6.79 -7.43
N ASN A 103 9.44 6.46 -7.24
CA ASN A 103 8.35 7.43 -7.12
C ASN A 103 7.87 7.64 -5.68
N LEU A 104 8.34 6.84 -4.72
CA LEU A 104 8.00 7.01 -3.31
C LEU A 104 8.98 7.97 -2.60
N PRO A 105 8.50 8.75 -1.61
CA PRO A 105 9.37 9.57 -0.78
C PRO A 105 10.40 8.72 -0.02
N LEU A 106 11.64 9.23 0.10
CA LEU A 106 12.74 8.54 0.76
C LEU A 106 12.51 8.28 2.26
N GLU A 107 11.70 9.12 2.90
CA GLU A 107 11.33 8.99 4.32
C GLU A 107 10.31 7.87 4.59
N LEU A 108 9.70 7.31 3.55
CA LEU A 108 8.77 6.19 3.68
C LEU A 108 9.55 4.87 3.76
N GLU A 109 9.50 4.23 4.90
CA GLU A 109 10.17 2.95 5.13
C GLU A 109 9.41 1.82 4.44
N ILE A 110 10.08 1.15 3.52
CA ILE A 110 9.56 -0.05 2.83
C ILE A 110 10.07 -1.29 3.55
N GLY A 111 9.20 -2.27 3.76
CA GLY A 111 9.58 -3.51 4.42
C GLY A 111 8.66 -4.68 4.10
N TYR A 112 8.82 -5.72 4.87
CA TYR A 112 8.01 -6.95 4.81
C TYR A 112 7.75 -7.50 6.21
N PHE A 113 6.85 -8.45 6.33
CA PHE A 113 6.60 -9.13 7.60
C PHE A 113 7.33 -10.47 7.66
N LYS A 114 8.04 -10.70 8.77
CA LYS A 114 8.64 -11.98 9.13
C LYS A 114 8.17 -12.35 10.54
N ASN A 115 7.55 -13.51 10.69
CA ASN A 115 6.96 -13.94 11.96
C ASN A 115 6.01 -12.89 12.58
N ARG A 116 5.24 -12.21 11.75
CA ARG A 116 4.33 -11.10 12.10
C ARG A 116 5.00 -9.81 12.59
N GLU A 117 6.31 -9.71 12.51
CA GLU A 117 7.08 -8.51 12.83
C GLU A 117 7.52 -7.81 11.54
N PHE A 118 7.43 -6.48 11.52
CA PHE A 118 7.88 -5.69 10.38
C PHE A 118 9.40 -5.64 10.32
N VAL A 119 9.94 -5.93 9.15
CA VAL A 119 11.37 -5.83 8.84
C VAL A 119 11.55 -4.81 7.73
N GLY A 120 12.18 -3.67 8.04
CA GLY A 120 12.51 -2.64 7.06
C GLY A 120 13.60 -3.12 6.10
N ILE A 121 13.47 -2.73 4.84
CA ILE A 121 14.47 -3.03 3.81
C ILE A 121 15.30 -1.77 3.61
N ASN A 122 16.59 -1.82 3.97
CA ASN A 122 17.51 -0.74 3.71
C ASN A 122 17.76 -0.57 2.21
N SER A 123 17.95 0.65 1.74
CA SER A 123 18.19 1.01 0.34
C SER A 123 19.35 0.24 -0.32
N ASN A 124 20.25 -0.33 0.48
CA ASN A 124 21.43 -1.10 0.02
C ASN A 124 21.14 -2.59 -0.22
N THR A 125 19.92 -3.07 -0.01
CA THR A 125 19.58 -4.51 -0.11
C THR A 125 19.07 -4.91 -1.50
N PHE A 126 19.00 -3.96 -2.43
CA PHE A 126 18.47 -4.16 -3.79
C PHE A 126 19.52 -3.90 -4.90
N GLU A 127 20.79 -3.99 -4.57
CA GLU A 127 21.86 -4.06 -5.56
C GLU A 127 22.11 -5.50 -6.02
#